data_d1eb7de14810bae651b97f9b7facd3d6
#
_entry.id   d1eb7de14810bae651b97f9b7facd3d6
#
_cell.length_a   1.000
_cell.length_b   1.000
_cell.length_c   1.000
_cell.angle_alpha   90.00
_cell.angle_beta   90.00
_cell.angle_gamma   90.00
#
_symmetry.space_group_name_H-M   'P 1'
#
loop_
_entity.id
_entity.type
_entity.pdbx_description
1 polymer ?
#
loop_
_entity_poly.entity_id
_entity_poly.type
_entity_poly.pdbx_seq_one_letter_code
_entity_poly.pdbx_strand_id
1 'polypeptide(L)'
;MRLELHRTPAAGGGSYSDAVVVDVSNLRWIHVAGQTPQAAPPNRVPADVGGQARLCLRQIESILSKWDASLADVVQITVYLTSLDDYASFASVRASVFGGQPPASAAVGVNSLLDDALVEIAAVAVTTPSG
;
A
#
# COMPACT_ATOMS: atom_id res chain seq x y z
N MET A 1 -18.89 -21.28 9.35
CA MET A 1 -17.95 -20.24 8.90
C MET A 1 -18.53 -19.52 7.71
N ARG A 2 -18.54 -18.21 7.75
CA ARG A 2 -19.13 -17.38 6.70
C ARG A 2 -18.04 -16.61 5.97
N LEU A 3 -18.08 -16.64 4.65
CA LEU A 3 -17.15 -15.91 3.79
C LEU A 3 -17.91 -14.79 3.08
N GLU A 4 -17.41 -13.57 3.19
CA GLU A 4 -17.90 -12.42 2.44
C GLU A 4 -16.75 -11.72 1.75
N LEU A 5 -17.00 -11.27 0.52
CA LEU A 5 -16.02 -10.53 -0.28
C LEU A 5 -16.57 -9.15 -0.61
N HIS A 6 -15.73 -8.13 -0.44
CA HIS A 6 -16.04 -6.76 -0.80
C HIS A 6 -14.94 -6.20 -1.68
N ARG A 7 -15.28 -5.24 -2.53
CA ARG A 7 -14.31 -4.61 -3.42
C ARG A 7 -14.45 -3.09 -3.37
N THR A 8 -13.31 -2.41 -3.33
CA THR A 8 -13.24 -0.96 -3.51
C THR A 8 -12.84 -0.70 -4.96
N PRO A 9 -13.68 -0.01 -5.74
CA PRO A 9 -13.32 0.31 -7.12
C PRO A 9 -12.05 1.16 -7.18
N ALA A 10 -11.27 0.98 -8.25
CA ALA A 10 -10.08 1.79 -8.47
C ALA A 10 -10.46 3.26 -8.60
N ALA A 11 -9.77 4.13 -7.87
CA ALA A 11 -10.04 5.57 -7.87
C ALA A 11 -9.87 6.19 -9.25
N GLY A 12 -8.96 5.65 -10.05
CA GLY A 12 -8.72 6.12 -11.42
C GLY A 12 -9.66 5.53 -12.48
N GLY A 13 -10.65 4.70 -12.08
CA GLY A 13 -11.61 4.11 -13.01
C GLY A 13 -11.08 2.91 -13.82
N GLY A 14 -9.99 2.30 -13.39
CA GLY A 14 -9.42 1.13 -14.07
C GLY A 14 -10.24 -0.13 -13.87
N SER A 15 -9.87 -1.20 -14.58
CA SER A 15 -10.55 -2.50 -14.54
C SER A 15 -10.04 -3.39 -13.41
N TYR A 16 -9.73 -2.80 -12.27
CA TYR A 16 -9.28 -3.50 -11.07
C TYR A 16 -9.88 -2.84 -9.83
N SER A 17 -9.68 -3.46 -8.68
CA SER A 17 -10.13 -2.91 -7.39
C SER A 17 -8.93 -2.32 -6.65
N ASP A 18 -9.09 -1.18 -6.00
CA ASP A 18 -8.06 -0.65 -5.09
C ASP A 18 -7.85 -1.57 -3.91
N ALA A 19 -8.91 -2.23 -3.45
CA ALA A 19 -8.82 -3.23 -2.41
C ALA A 19 -9.84 -4.33 -2.63
N VAL A 20 -9.46 -5.56 -2.25
CA VAL A 20 -10.38 -6.68 -2.10
C VAL A 20 -10.34 -7.09 -0.65
N VAL A 21 -11.51 -7.10 -0.02
CA VAL A 21 -11.67 -7.40 1.40
C VAL A 21 -12.29 -8.78 1.53
N VAL A 22 -11.68 -9.62 2.35
CA VAL A 22 -12.14 -10.98 2.64
C VAL A 22 -12.49 -11.05 4.10
N ASP A 23 -13.78 -11.20 4.39
CA ASP A 23 -14.27 -11.39 5.75
C ASP A 23 -14.56 -12.87 5.98
N VAL A 24 -13.93 -13.45 7.01
CA VAL A 24 -14.14 -14.83 7.43
C VAL A 24 -14.38 -14.81 8.93
N SER A 25 -15.61 -15.13 9.35
CA SER A 25 -16.01 -15.05 10.75
C SER A 25 -15.75 -13.64 11.30
N ASN A 26 -14.92 -13.48 12.33
CA ASN A 26 -14.59 -12.19 12.90
C ASN A 26 -13.23 -11.65 12.41
N LEU A 27 -12.68 -12.22 11.34
CA LEU A 27 -11.41 -11.80 10.78
C LEU A 27 -11.62 -11.12 9.43
N ARG A 28 -10.79 -10.13 9.16
CA ARG A 28 -10.83 -9.39 7.90
C ARG A 28 -9.43 -9.31 7.31
N TRP A 29 -9.28 -9.81 6.06
CA TRP A 29 -8.10 -9.63 5.23
C TRP A 29 -8.38 -8.54 4.22
N ILE A 30 -7.42 -7.63 4.03
CA ILE A 30 -7.53 -6.56 3.04
C ILE A 30 -6.34 -6.65 2.11
N HIS A 31 -6.60 -6.93 0.84
CA HIS A 31 -5.60 -6.95 -0.21
C HIS A 31 -5.65 -5.61 -0.91
N VAL A 32 -4.60 -4.82 -0.79
CA VAL A 32 -4.51 -3.49 -1.38
C VAL A 32 -3.69 -3.58 -2.66
N ALA A 33 -4.26 -3.09 -3.77
CA ALA A 33 -3.57 -3.05 -5.06
C ALA A 33 -2.31 -2.21 -4.97
N GLY A 34 -1.36 -2.48 -5.86
CA GLY A 34 -0.13 -1.72 -5.96
C GLY A 34 -0.42 -0.22 -6.13
N GLN A 35 0.16 0.59 -5.26
CA GLN A 35 0.00 2.04 -5.27
C GLN A 35 1.25 2.69 -5.83
N THR A 36 1.10 3.41 -6.94
CA THR A 36 2.10 4.36 -7.40
C THR A 36 1.77 5.72 -6.81
N PRO A 37 2.78 6.59 -6.60
CA PRO A 37 2.50 7.88 -5.95
C PRO A 37 1.62 8.77 -6.82
N GLN A 38 0.55 9.28 -6.24
CA GLN A 38 -0.43 10.14 -6.91
C GLN A 38 -0.55 11.47 -6.15
N ALA A 39 -0.72 12.55 -6.89
CA ALA A 39 -1.00 13.85 -6.30
C ALA A 39 -1.98 14.62 -7.17
N ALA A 40 -2.95 15.27 -6.53
CA ALA A 40 -3.90 16.14 -7.23
C ALA A 40 -3.35 17.58 -7.24
N PRO A 41 -3.48 18.32 -8.37
CA PRO A 41 -3.06 19.72 -8.39
C PRO A 41 -3.75 20.53 -7.27
N PRO A 42 -3.07 21.50 -6.65
CA PRO A 42 -1.73 22.02 -6.99
C PRO A 42 -0.56 21.19 -6.43
N ASN A 43 -0.83 20.10 -5.74
CA ASN A 43 0.21 19.25 -5.17
C ASN A 43 0.95 18.53 -6.27
N ARG A 44 2.21 18.16 -6.01
CA ARG A 44 3.06 17.44 -6.93
C ARG A 44 3.58 16.16 -6.29
N VAL A 45 3.81 15.16 -7.12
CA VAL A 45 4.49 13.95 -6.70
C VAL A 45 5.95 14.32 -6.38
N PRO A 46 6.45 13.92 -5.19
CA PRO A 46 7.87 14.16 -4.86
C PRO A 46 8.82 13.56 -5.89
N ALA A 47 9.97 14.23 -6.08
CA ALA A 47 10.95 13.75 -7.04
C ALA A 47 11.84 12.64 -6.49
N ASP A 48 11.92 12.48 -5.18
CA ASP A 48 12.77 11.49 -4.52
C ASP A 48 11.98 10.25 -4.13
N VAL A 49 12.66 9.12 -4.04
CA VAL A 49 12.01 7.83 -3.73
C VAL A 49 11.42 7.82 -2.31
N GLY A 50 12.08 8.48 -1.35
CA GLY A 50 11.56 8.54 0.02
C GLY A 50 10.22 9.25 0.10
N GLY A 51 10.10 10.40 -0.54
CA GLY A 51 8.85 11.15 -0.61
C GLY A 51 7.76 10.38 -1.36
N GLN A 52 8.13 9.71 -2.46
CA GLN A 52 7.20 8.89 -3.21
C GLN A 52 6.70 7.70 -2.37
N ALA A 53 7.59 7.04 -1.65
CA ALA A 53 7.23 5.91 -0.78
C ALA A 53 6.27 6.34 0.33
N ARG A 54 6.51 7.50 0.96
CA ARG A 54 5.58 8.03 1.97
C ARG A 54 4.20 8.29 1.40
N LEU A 55 4.15 8.81 0.18
CA LEU A 55 2.88 9.07 -0.51
C LEU A 55 2.14 7.77 -0.80
N CYS A 56 2.85 6.74 -1.31
CA CYS A 56 2.25 5.41 -1.53
C CYS A 56 1.66 4.85 -0.23
N LEU A 57 2.39 4.94 0.88
CA LEU A 57 1.93 4.43 2.17
C LEU A 57 0.73 5.21 2.71
N ARG A 58 0.67 6.52 2.49
CA ARG A 58 -0.52 7.31 2.84
C ARG A 58 -1.74 6.91 2.02
N GLN A 59 -1.55 6.60 0.75
CA GLN A 59 -2.63 6.10 -0.10
C GLN A 59 -3.15 4.77 0.40
N ILE A 60 -2.24 3.86 0.78
CA ILE A 60 -2.61 2.57 1.39
C ILE A 60 -3.39 2.81 2.69
N GLU A 61 -2.92 3.69 3.55
CA GLU A 61 -3.60 4.03 4.80
C GLU A 61 -5.01 4.53 4.55
N SER A 62 -5.19 5.40 3.55
CA SER A 62 -6.50 5.93 3.17
C SER A 62 -7.45 4.82 2.70
N ILE A 63 -6.94 3.87 1.91
CA ILE A 63 -7.74 2.72 1.44
C ILE A 63 -8.14 1.84 2.63
N LEU A 64 -7.19 1.54 3.52
CA LEU A 64 -7.44 0.71 4.69
C LEU A 64 -8.47 1.35 5.64
N SER A 65 -8.44 2.66 5.78
CA SER A 65 -9.33 3.36 6.70
C SER A 65 -10.81 3.20 6.35
N LYS A 66 -11.13 2.92 5.10
CA LYS A 66 -12.51 2.65 4.66
C LYS A 66 -13.03 1.32 5.20
N TRP A 67 -12.14 0.47 5.69
CA TRP A 67 -12.45 -0.88 6.16
C TRP A 67 -12.04 -1.07 7.63
N ASP A 68 -11.98 0.01 8.40
CA ASP A 68 -11.64 0.00 9.83
C ASP A 68 -10.25 -0.59 10.11
N ALA A 69 -9.31 -0.38 9.19
CA ALA A 69 -7.95 -0.84 9.34
C ALA A 69 -6.96 0.33 9.23
N SER A 70 -5.74 0.09 9.67
CA SER A 70 -4.67 1.07 9.66
C SER A 70 -3.37 0.42 9.24
N LEU A 71 -2.32 1.22 9.12
CA LEU A 71 -0.98 0.70 8.80
C LEU A 71 -0.47 -0.29 9.86
N ALA A 72 -0.94 -0.17 11.11
CA ALA A 72 -0.58 -1.12 12.17
C ALA A 72 -1.10 -2.54 11.89
N ASP A 73 -2.12 -2.68 11.02
CA ASP A 73 -2.70 -3.97 10.66
C ASP A 73 -2.00 -4.61 9.46
N VAL A 74 -1.06 -3.90 8.81
CA VAL A 74 -0.37 -4.41 7.63
C VAL A 74 0.58 -5.52 8.04
N VAL A 75 0.41 -6.68 7.42
CA VAL A 75 1.23 -7.87 7.69
C VAL A 75 2.27 -8.12 6.61
N GLN A 76 2.05 -7.58 5.41
CA GLN A 76 2.96 -7.78 4.28
C GLN A 76 2.91 -6.59 3.34
N ILE A 77 4.09 -6.18 2.85
CA ILE A 77 4.21 -5.25 1.73
C ILE A 77 5.09 -5.87 0.65
N THR A 78 4.78 -5.56 -0.59
CA THR A 78 5.64 -5.86 -1.74
C THR A 78 5.98 -4.53 -2.38
N VAL A 79 7.27 -4.29 -2.56
CA VAL A 79 7.80 -3.01 -3.02
C VAL A 79 8.53 -3.20 -4.33
N TYR A 80 8.17 -2.40 -5.31
CA TYR A 80 8.81 -2.39 -6.62
C TYR A 80 9.58 -1.09 -6.78
N LEU A 81 10.88 -1.20 -7.10
CA LEU A 81 11.78 -0.06 -7.25
C LEU A 81 12.37 -0.07 -8.65
N THR A 82 12.41 1.08 -9.31
CA THR A 82 13.06 1.17 -10.63
C THR A 82 14.57 1.13 -10.53
N SER A 83 15.13 1.34 -9.33
CA SER A 83 16.54 1.15 -9.04
C SER A 83 16.72 0.62 -7.64
N LEU A 84 17.47 -0.46 -7.47
CA LEU A 84 17.80 -0.97 -6.14
C LEU A 84 18.78 -0.08 -5.40
N ASP A 85 19.40 0.90 -6.08
CA ASP A 85 20.18 1.94 -5.42
C ASP A 85 19.31 2.79 -4.48
N ASP A 86 18.00 2.82 -4.72
CA ASP A 86 17.02 3.54 -3.89
C ASP A 86 16.56 2.74 -2.68
N TYR A 87 17.02 1.49 -2.53
CA TYR A 87 16.52 0.62 -1.47
C TYR A 87 16.76 1.19 -0.08
N ALA A 88 17.95 1.72 0.18
CA ALA A 88 18.27 2.27 1.51
C ALA A 88 17.35 3.43 1.89
N SER A 89 17.04 4.32 0.95
CA SER A 89 16.14 5.44 1.17
C SER A 89 14.71 4.95 1.44
N PHE A 90 14.25 3.96 0.68
CA PHE A 90 12.97 3.33 0.94
C PHE A 90 12.94 2.65 2.31
N ALA A 91 13.97 1.88 2.66
CA ALA A 91 14.05 1.18 3.94
C ALA A 91 13.99 2.13 5.14
N SER A 92 14.57 3.31 5.01
CA SER A 92 14.48 4.36 6.03
C SER A 92 13.04 4.82 6.24
N VAL A 93 12.29 5.00 5.16
CA VAL A 93 10.86 5.34 5.23
C VAL A 93 10.06 4.22 5.88
N ARG A 94 10.31 2.98 5.47
CA ARG A 94 9.64 1.80 6.05
C ARG A 94 9.86 1.74 7.56
N ALA A 95 11.07 1.93 8.02
CA ALA A 95 11.41 1.94 9.45
C ALA A 95 10.68 3.07 10.19
N SER A 96 10.62 4.25 9.59
CA SER A 96 9.94 5.41 10.18
C SER A 96 8.42 5.19 10.29
N VAL A 97 7.81 4.60 9.27
CA VAL A 97 6.35 4.45 9.19
C VAL A 97 5.85 3.30 10.07
N PHE A 98 6.52 2.16 10.04
CA PHE A 98 6.05 0.97 10.75
C PHE A 98 6.62 0.81 12.15
N GLY A 99 7.72 1.50 12.46
CA GLY A 99 8.29 1.50 13.81
C GLY A 99 8.68 0.11 14.28
N GLY A 100 8.27 -0.25 15.51
CA GLY A 100 8.63 -1.51 16.16
C GLY A 100 7.83 -2.72 15.67
N GLN A 101 6.88 -2.56 14.76
CA GLN A 101 6.05 -3.65 14.24
C GLN A 101 6.11 -3.70 12.71
N PRO A 102 7.26 -3.99 12.12
CA PRO A 102 7.40 -3.99 10.67
C PRO A 102 6.66 -5.17 10.03
N PRO A 103 6.04 -4.96 8.86
CA PRO A 103 5.46 -6.06 8.10
C PRO A 103 6.54 -6.92 7.46
N ALA A 104 6.16 -8.12 7.03
CA ALA A 104 6.99 -8.87 6.10
C ALA A 104 7.13 -8.03 4.81
N SER A 105 8.32 -7.97 4.24
CA SER A 105 8.60 -7.09 3.12
C SER A 105 9.45 -7.78 2.07
N ALA A 106 9.06 -7.63 0.81
CA ALA A 106 9.89 -8.00 -0.32
C ALA A 106 10.12 -6.74 -1.17
N ALA A 107 11.36 -6.51 -1.58
CA ALA A 107 11.72 -5.42 -2.47
C ALA A 107 12.28 -6.00 -3.77
N VAL A 108 11.73 -5.55 -4.90
CA VAL A 108 12.04 -6.09 -6.23
C VAL A 108 12.44 -4.94 -7.16
N GLY A 109 13.53 -5.11 -7.86
CA GLY A 109 13.93 -4.17 -8.92
C GLY A 109 13.16 -4.45 -10.20
N VAL A 110 12.65 -3.39 -10.84
CA VAL A 110 11.90 -3.48 -12.10
C VAL A 110 12.44 -2.45 -13.09
N ASN A 111 12.18 -2.66 -14.37
CA ASN A 111 12.67 -1.75 -15.43
C ASN A 111 11.97 -0.39 -15.37
N SER A 112 10.66 -0.38 -15.12
CA SER A 112 9.89 0.86 -15.09
C SER A 112 8.57 0.61 -14.37
N LEU A 113 7.93 1.69 -13.96
CA LEU A 113 6.62 1.70 -13.33
C LEU A 113 5.73 2.70 -14.06
N LEU A 114 4.41 2.57 -13.88
CA LEU A 114 3.45 3.51 -14.45
C LEU A 114 3.73 4.93 -13.94
N ASP A 115 3.45 5.91 -14.79
CA ASP A 115 3.57 7.34 -14.48
C ASP A 115 4.98 7.76 -14.06
N ASP A 116 6.00 7.07 -14.58
CA ASP A 116 7.41 7.33 -14.26
C ASP A 116 7.71 7.27 -12.75
N ALA A 117 6.93 6.49 -12.01
CA ALA A 117 7.14 6.33 -10.58
C ALA A 117 8.47 5.63 -10.31
N LEU A 118 9.11 6.00 -9.19
CA LEU A 118 10.34 5.36 -8.70
C LEU A 118 10.03 4.17 -7.82
N VAL A 119 8.83 4.10 -7.26
CA VAL A 119 8.42 3.07 -6.32
C VAL A 119 6.92 2.80 -6.46
N GLU A 120 6.56 1.54 -6.25
CA GLU A 120 5.17 1.08 -6.13
C GLU A 120 5.08 0.15 -4.94
N ILE A 121 4.02 0.23 -4.15
CA ILE A 121 3.85 -0.58 -2.95
C ILE A 121 2.46 -1.22 -2.95
N ALA A 122 2.42 -2.55 -2.80
CA ALA A 122 1.20 -3.29 -2.52
C ALA A 122 1.23 -3.77 -1.08
N ALA A 123 0.07 -4.01 -0.48
CA ALA A 123 -0.02 -4.40 0.91
C ALA A 123 -1.12 -5.42 1.17
N VAL A 124 -0.92 -6.20 2.23
CA VAL A 124 -1.96 -7.06 2.81
C VAL A 124 -2.07 -6.69 4.28
N ALA A 125 -3.29 -6.45 4.74
CA ALA A 125 -3.58 -6.17 6.15
C ALA A 125 -4.55 -7.21 6.69
N VAL A 126 -4.47 -7.48 7.99
CA VAL A 126 -5.38 -8.38 8.70
C VAL A 126 -5.82 -7.67 9.97
N THR A 127 -7.14 -7.63 10.18
CA THR A 127 -7.69 -6.99 11.36
C THR A 127 -8.97 -7.70 11.81
N THR A 128 -9.45 -7.34 12.98
CA THR A 128 -10.77 -7.74 13.46
C THR A 128 -11.66 -6.52 13.37
N PRO A 129 -12.65 -6.50 12.46
CA PRO A 129 -13.51 -5.33 12.34
C PRO A 129 -14.27 -5.09 13.63
N SER A 130 -14.36 -3.81 14.02
CA SER A 130 -15.11 -3.44 15.21
C SER A 130 -16.61 -3.46 14.91
N GLY A 131 -17.33 -4.13 15.75
CA GLY A 131 -18.75 -4.09 15.77
C GLY A 131 -19.55 -4.77 14.82
#